data_81227a18f975f94cccfde9fe102f2783
#
_entry.id   81227a18f975f94cccfde9fe102f2783
#
_cell.length_a   1.000
_cell.length_b   1.000
_cell.length_c   1.000
_cell.angle_alpha   90.00
_cell.angle_beta   90.00
_cell.angle_gamma   90.00
#
_symmetry.space_group_name_H-M   'P 1'
#
loop_
_entity.id
_entity.type
_entity.pdbx_description
1 polymer ?
#
loop_
_entity_poly.entity_id
_entity_poly.type
_entity_poly.pdbx_seq_one_letter_code
_entity_poly.pdbx_strand_id
1 'polypeptide(L)'
;MCSSDLPLRYNKEVLTGPYIMEEIYKVTGGDAIICTDVGQHQMWAAQYYRYTSPRTLLTSGGLGTMGFGLGAAMGAKMGRPDKVVINIAGDGCFRMNMNELATLSRHNIPVIEVVVNNHVLGMVRQWQTLFYGKRYSNTVLQDQADFVKVAEALGVKGIRVTKKEEMGPAIRAAIESGKPALIDVWIDCDEKVFPMVPAGAPIEDVFDAEDLAKKEQEKD
;
A
#
# COMPACT_ATOMS: atom_id res chain seq x y z
N MET A 1 3.41 -4.52 -24.13
CA MET A 1 2.02 -4.48 -23.63
C MET A 1 2.01 -3.47 -22.49
N CYS A 2 1.25 -2.39 -22.58
CA CYS A 2 1.09 -1.46 -21.47
C CYS A 2 0.19 -2.09 -20.39
N SER A 3 0.42 -1.76 -19.13
CA SER A 3 -0.44 -2.24 -18.02
C SER A 3 -1.92 -1.89 -18.19
N SER A 4 -2.23 -0.89 -19.01
CA SER A 4 -3.61 -0.51 -19.39
C SER A 4 -4.36 -1.56 -20.22
N ASP A 5 -3.64 -2.53 -20.81
CA ASP A 5 -4.25 -3.55 -21.68
C ASP A 5 -4.64 -4.82 -20.90
N LEU A 6 -4.23 -4.92 -19.64
CA LEU A 6 -4.59 -6.03 -18.77
C LEU A 6 -5.88 -5.72 -18.00
N PRO A 7 -6.83 -6.65 -17.93
CA PRO A 7 -8.04 -6.47 -17.15
C PRO A 7 -7.72 -6.45 -15.66
N LEU A 8 -7.75 -5.28 -15.04
CA LEU A 8 -7.59 -5.13 -13.60
C LEU A 8 -8.93 -5.44 -12.92
N ARG A 9 -8.99 -6.56 -12.21
CA ARG A 9 -10.19 -7.03 -11.51
C ARG A 9 -9.88 -7.27 -10.05
N TYR A 10 -10.80 -6.88 -9.17
CA TYR A 10 -10.73 -7.17 -7.74
C TYR A 10 -12.14 -7.22 -7.13
N ASN A 11 -12.27 -7.80 -5.95
CA ASN A 11 -13.53 -7.81 -5.22
C ASN A 11 -13.85 -6.42 -4.65
N LYS A 12 -14.90 -5.78 -5.19
CA LYS A 12 -15.34 -4.43 -4.80
C LYS A 12 -16.22 -4.41 -3.54
N GLU A 13 -16.61 -5.56 -3.02
CA GLU A 13 -17.50 -5.65 -1.86
C GLU A 13 -16.74 -5.55 -0.53
N VAL A 14 -15.44 -5.81 -0.54
CA VAL A 14 -14.59 -5.79 0.66
C VAL A 14 -13.48 -4.74 0.56
N LEU A 15 -12.88 -4.42 1.70
CA LEU A 15 -11.72 -3.52 1.79
C LEU A 15 -10.48 -4.26 1.31
N THR A 16 -9.95 -3.86 0.15
CA THR A 16 -8.78 -4.48 -0.51
C THR A 16 -7.71 -3.43 -0.83
N GLY A 17 -6.50 -3.88 -1.14
CA GLY A 17 -5.44 -2.99 -1.62
C GLY A 17 -5.85 -2.15 -2.83
N PRO A 18 -6.40 -2.74 -3.90
CA PRO A 18 -6.94 -2.01 -5.04
C PRO A 18 -7.97 -0.93 -4.67
N TYR A 19 -8.94 -1.28 -3.81
CA TYR A 19 -9.96 -0.34 -3.36
C TYR A 19 -9.37 0.88 -2.65
N ILE A 20 -8.35 0.66 -1.80
CA ILE A 20 -7.64 1.74 -1.12
C ILE A 20 -7.05 2.73 -2.13
N MET A 21 -6.39 2.23 -3.18
CA MET A 21 -5.77 3.06 -4.22
C MET A 21 -6.80 3.86 -5.03
N GLU A 22 -7.92 3.24 -5.39
CA GLU A 22 -9.01 3.93 -6.08
C GLU A 22 -9.66 5.02 -5.21
N GLU A 23 -9.85 4.78 -3.91
CA GLU A 23 -10.38 5.82 -3.00
C GLU A 23 -9.40 6.96 -2.77
N ILE A 24 -8.08 6.69 -2.67
CA ILE A 24 -7.07 7.74 -2.63
C ILE A 24 -7.14 8.58 -3.90
N TYR A 25 -7.18 7.95 -5.08
CA TYR A 25 -7.32 8.66 -6.34
C TYR A 25 -8.58 9.53 -6.39
N LYS A 26 -9.72 8.97 -6.02
CA LYS A 26 -11.01 9.66 -6.03
C LYS A 26 -11.06 10.87 -5.10
N VAL A 27 -10.52 10.74 -3.89
CA VAL A 27 -10.52 11.84 -2.92
C VAL A 27 -9.55 12.95 -3.32
N THR A 28 -8.40 12.61 -3.90
CA THR A 28 -7.38 13.57 -4.32
C THR A 28 -7.59 14.11 -5.72
N GLY A 29 -8.56 13.56 -6.48
CA GLY A 29 -8.73 13.88 -7.90
C GLY A 29 -7.49 13.52 -8.76
N GLY A 30 -6.62 12.63 -8.26
CA GLY A 30 -5.36 12.26 -8.90
C GLY A 30 -4.25 13.31 -8.78
N ASP A 31 -4.45 14.38 -8.01
CA ASP A 31 -3.48 15.48 -7.84
C ASP A 31 -2.65 15.35 -6.55
N ALA A 32 -2.30 14.14 -6.14
CA ALA A 32 -1.40 13.89 -5.03
C ALA A 32 -0.05 13.36 -5.51
N ILE A 33 0.99 13.58 -4.70
CA ILE A 33 2.25 12.85 -4.82
C ILE A 33 2.13 11.58 -3.98
N ILE A 34 2.28 10.44 -4.63
CA ILE A 34 2.25 9.13 -4.00
C ILE A 34 3.67 8.65 -3.80
N CYS A 35 4.04 8.40 -2.56
CA CYS A 35 5.24 7.69 -2.20
C CYS A 35 4.86 6.27 -1.82
N THR A 36 5.70 5.29 -2.09
CA THR A 36 5.43 3.92 -1.68
C THR A 36 6.62 3.29 -1.00
N ASP A 37 6.35 2.48 -0.04
CA ASP A 37 7.25 1.43 0.39
C ASP A 37 7.18 0.23 -0.57
N VAL A 38 7.74 -0.92 -0.20
CA VAL A 38 7.98 -2.05 -1.09
C VAL A 38 7.17 -3.28 -0.68
N GLY A 39 6.39 -3.80 -1.60
CA GLY A 39 5.56 -4.99 -1.41
C GLY A 39 4.28 -4.96 -2.24
N GLN A 40 3.24 -5.66 -1.79
CA GLN A 40 1.95 -5.71 -2.48
C GLN A 40 1.34 -4.30 -2.65
N HIS A 41 1.41 -3.47 -1.62
CA HIS A 41 0.92 -2.09 -1.64
C HIS A 41 1.59 -1.22 -2.71
N GLN A 42 2.88 -1.42 -2.98
CA GLN A 42 3.61 -0.76 -4.07
C GLN A 42 3.03 -1.15 -5.43
N MET A 43 2.76 -2.44 -5.62
CA MET A 43 2.21 -2.96 -6.88
C MET A 43 0.77 -2.47 -7.08
N TRP A 44 -0.07 -2.51 -6.05
CA TRP A 44 -1.42 -1.94 -6.13
C TRP A 44 -1.41 -0.44 -6.42
N ALA A 45 -0.50 0.32 -5.82
CA ALA A 45 -0.35 1.74 -6.14
C ALA A 45 0.03 1.97 -7.60
N ALA A 46 0.93 1.15 -8.16
CA ALA A 46 1.31 1.23 -9.56
C ALA A 46 0.18 0.82 -10.53
N GLN A 47 -0.66 -0.15 -10.13
CA GLN A 47 -1.72 -0.69 -10.98
C GLN A 47 -3.01 0.14 -10.94
N TYR A 48 -3.43 0.63 -9.77
CA TYR A 48 -4.77 1.16 -9.55
C TYR A 48 -4.82 2.68 -9.30
N TYR A 49 -3.72 3.32 -8.90
CA TYR A 49 -3.67 4.78 -8.86
C TYR A 49 -3.31 5.33 -10.25
N ARG A 50 -4.15 6.21 -10.79
CA ARG A 50 -3.95 6.78 -12.13
C ARG A 50 -3.05 8.01 -12.06
N TYR A 51 -1.80 7.86 -12.48
CA TYR A 51 -0.83 8.95 -12.53
C TYR A 51 -1.05 9.78 -13.79
N THR A 52 -1.43 11.05 -13.63
CA THR A 52 -1.70 11.98 -14.74
C THR A 52 -0.61 13.03 -14.94
N SER A 53 0.33 13.11 -14.00
CA SER A 53 1.42 14.09 -14.03
C SER A 53 2.77 13.40 -13.79
N PRO A 54 3.85 13.84 -14.44
CA PRO A 54 5.18 13.28 -14.22
C PRO A 54 5.67 13.59 -12.80
N ARG A 55 6.53 12.73 -12.25
CA ARG A 55 7.18 12.88 -10.93
C ARG A 55 6.20 12.91 -9.76
N THR A 56 5.05 12.25 -9.89
CA THR A 56 4.05 12.09 -8.81
C THR A 56 4.03 10.71 -8.18
N LEU A 57 4.89 9.78 -8.66
CA LEU A 57 5.18 8.50 -8.02
C LEU A 57 6.65 8.46 -7.60
N LEU A 58 6.89 8.30 -6.29
CA LEU A 58 8.21 8.12 -5.70
C LEU A 58 8.28 6.73 -5.06
N THR A 59 9.13 5.88 -5.60
CA THR A 59 9.19 4.48 -5.18
C THR A 59 10.60 3.92 -5.33
N SER A 60 10.98 2.98 -4.45
CA SER A 60 12.22 2.21 -4.59
C SER A 60 12.02 1.04 -5.56
N GLY A 61 11.85 1.36 -6.86
CA GLY A 61 11.55 0.36 -7.90
C GLY A 61 12.76 -0.48 -8.34
N GLY A 62 13.97 -0.06 -8.04
CA GLY A 62 15.20 -0.78 -8.37
C GLY A 62 15.65 -1.72 -7.27
N LEU A 63 16.07 -1.20 -6.14
CA LEU A 63 16.57 -2.01 -5.02
C LEU A 63 15.46 -2.61 -4.13
N GLY A 64 14.25 -2.08 -4.19
CA GLY A 64 13.14 -2.58 -3.37
C GLY A 64 13.40 -2.38 -1.87
N THR A 65 13.79 -1.18 -1.47
CA THR A 65 14.17 -0.87 -0.08
C THR A 65 12.94 -0.66 0.80
N MET A 66 12.66 -1.58 1.69
CA MET A 66 11.64 -1.41 2.72
C MET A 66 12.03 -0.28 3.69
N GLY A 67 11.06 0.60 4.03
CA GLY A 67 11.30 1.79 4.85
C GLY A 67 11.69 3.05 4.04
N PHE A 68 11.75 2.98 2.71
CA PHE A 68 12.05 4.12 1.84
C PHE A 68 10.94 5.19 1.86
N GLY A 69 9.67 4.75 1.91
CA GLY A 69 8.52 5.56 1.55
C GLY A 69 8.32 6.79 2.43
N LEU A 70 8.34 6.63 3.75
CA LEU A 70 8.08 7.74 4.68
C LEU A 70 9.11 8.86 4.54
N GLY A 71 10.41 8.52 4.44
CA GLY A 71 11.48 9.51 4.20
C GLY A 71 11.32 10.22 2.87
N ALA A 72 10.97 9.48 1.80
CA ALA A 72 10.70 10.07 0.49
C ALA A 72 9.48 11.01 0.51
N ALA A 73 8.43 10.67 1.25
CA ALA A 73 7.24 11.49 1.42
C ALA A 73 7.54 12.80 2.16
N MET A 74 8.36 12.74 3.21
CA MET A 74 8.85 13.95 3.89
C MET A 74 9.59 14.88 2.91
N GLY A 75 10.52 14.32 2.14
CA GLY A 75 11.26 15.09 1.13
C GLY A 75 10.35 15.68 0.06
N ALA A 76 9.38 14.90 -0.44
CA ALA A 76 8.40 15.35 -1.41
C ALA A 76 7.56 16.51 -0.88
N LYS A 77 7.09 16.43 0.38
CA LYS A 77 6.29 17.47 1.00
C LYS A 77 7.09 18.75 1.23
N MET A 78 8.36 18.63 1.60
CA MET A 78 9.25 19.78 1.72
C MET A 78 9.52 20.46 0.36
N GLY A 79 9.70 19.66 -0.69
CA GLY A 79 9.91 20.16 -2.06
C GLY A 79 8.66 20.69 -2.75
N ARG A 80 7.48 20.19 -2.36
CA ARG A 80 6.17 20.58 -2.92
C ARG A 80 5.15 20.78 -1.78
N PRO A 81 5.30 21.88 -1.04
CA PRO A 81 4.40 22.18 0.10
C PRO A 81 2.93 22.42 -0.33
N ASP A 82 2.71 22.76 -1.58
CA ASP A 82 1.40 22.97 -2.21
C ASP A 82 0.63 21.66 -2.49
N LYS A 83 1.32 20.51 -2.53
CA LYS A 83 0.69 19.23 -2.90
C LYS A 83 0.30 18.39 -1.68
N VAL A 84 -0.77 17.62 -1.83
CA VAL A 84 -1.04 16.50 -0.93
C VAL A 84 0.01 15.44 -1.18
N VAL A 85 0.64 14.94 -0.12
CA VAL A 85 1.63 13.87 -0.18
C VAL A 85 1.16 12.72 0.69
N ILE A 86 1.07 11.54 0.08
CA ILE A 86 0.62 10.31 0.73
C ILE A 86 1.71 9.27 0.58
N ASN A 87 2.17 8.70 1.69
CA ASN A 87 2.97 7.48 1.67
C ASN A 87 2.06 6.26 1.81
N ILE A 88 2.33 5.22 1.03
CA ILE A 88 1.62 3.95 1.07
C ILE A 88 2.63 2.88 1.48
N ALA A 89 2.49 2.38 2.70
CA ALA A 89 3.36 1.38 3.28
C ALA A 89 2.60 0.09 3.60
N GLY A 90 3.28 -1.03 3.64
CA GLY A 90 2.81 -2.22 4.34
C GLY A 90 3.23 -2.16 5.81
N ASP A 91 2.58 -2.93 6.65
CA ASP A 91 2.89 -3.03 8.08
C ASP A 91 4.34 -3.46 8.35
N GLY A 92 4.90 -4.36 7.56
CA GLY A 92 6.30 -4.75 7.64
C GLY A 92 7.27 -3.62 7.26
N CYS A 93 6.93 -2.81 6.25
CA CYS A 93 7.74 -1.67 5.83
C CYS A 93 7.68 -0.51 6.83
N PHE A 94 6.49 -0.18 7.29
CA PHE A 94 6.27 0.88 8.25
C PHE A 94 7.09 0.70 9.54
N ARG A 95 7.27 -0.55 10.00
CA ARG A 95 8.12 -0.88 11.15
C ARG A 95 9.58 -0.47 10.99
N MET A 96 10.07 -0.35 9.76
CA MET A 96 11.46 0.00 9.49
C MET A 96 11.79 1.44 9.89
N ASN A 97 10.80 2.36 9.73
CA ASN A 97 11.00 3.80 9.90
C ASN A 97 9.86 4.51 10.66
N MET A 98 9.02 3.79 11.41
CA MET A 98 7.91 4.39 12.17
C MET A 98 8.34 5.47 13.17
N ASN A 99 9.61 5.46 13.61
CA ASN A 99 10.19 6.49 14.45
C ASN A 99 10.18 7.87 13.79
N GLU A 100 10.19 7.95 12.46
CA GLU A 100 10.15 9.21 11.71
C GLU A 100 8.80 9.94 11.81
N LEU A 101 7.76 9.30 12.37
CA LEU A 101 6.55 10.01 12.77
C LEU A 101 6.84 11.12 13.78
N ALA A 102 7.85 10.95 14.64
CA ALA A 102 8.31 12.00 15.54
C ALA A 102 8.89 13.20 14.77
N THR A 103 9.57 12.97 13.66
CA THR A 103 10.07 14.02 12.77
C THR A 103 8.91 14.77 12.10
N LEU A 104 7.90 14.05 11.59
CA LEU A 104 6.68 14.65 11.03
C LEU A 104 5.98 15.55 12.06
N SER A 105 5.79 15.05 13.27
CA SER A 105 5.13 15.77 14.36
C SER A 105 5.93 17.01 14.76
N ARG A 106 7.23 16.86 15.02
CA ARG A 106 8.12 17.94 15.45
C ARG A 106 8.14 19.12 14.49
N HIS A 107 8.14 18.84 13.18
CA HIS A 107 8.27 19.84 12.14
C HIS A 107 6.93 20.18 11.47
N ASN A 108 5.84 19.60 11.95
CA ASN A 108 4.49 19.72 11.38
C ASN A 108 4.48 19.52 9.85
N ILE A 109 5.13 18.44 9.38
CA ILE A 109 5.18 18.08 7.96
C ILE A 109 3.91 17.28 7.62
N PRO A 110 2.94 17.83 6.91
CA PRO A 110 1.63 17.23 6.67
C PRO A 110 1.68 16.14 5.60
N VAL A 111 2.35 15.04 5.91
CA VAL A 111 2.32 13.79 5.16
C VAL A 111 1.22 12.90 5.73
N ILE A 112 0.51 12.20 4.87
CA ILE A 112 -0.46 11.16 5.23
C ILE A 112 0.22 9.81 5.04
N GLU A 113 0.42 9.10 6.13
CA GLU A 113 0.94 7.73 6.14
C GLU A 113 -0.22 6.75 6.09
N VAL A 114 -0.36 5.99 5.00
CA VAL A 114 -1.37 4.94 4.84
C VAL A 114 -0.69 3.59 4.98
N VAL A 115 -0.93 2.92 6.09
CA VAL A 115 -0.41 1.57 6.35
C VAL A 115 -1.46 0.55 5.89
N VAL A 116 -1.16 -0.14 4.79
CA VAL A 116 -1.96 -1.27 4.31
C VAL A 116 -1.56 -2.49 5.12
N ASN A 117 -2.30 -2.73 6.19
CA ASN A 117 -1.96 -3.66 7.25
C ASN A 117 -2.70 -4.99 7.07
N ASN A 118 -1.98 -6.01 6.64
CA ASN A 118 -2.49 -7.37 6.51
C ASN A 118 -1.88 -8.35 7.54
N HIS A 119 -1.12 -7.84 8.50
CA HIS A 119 -0.43 -8.60 9.55
C HIS A 119 0.55 -9.65 9.05
N VAL A 120 1.01 -9.53 7.80
CA VAL A 120 1.97 -10.45 7.19
C VAL A 120 2.95 -9.71 6.28
N LEU A 121 4.09 -10.31 5.99
CA LEU A 121 4.93 -9.90 4.86
C LEU A 121 4.25 -10.36 3.57
N GLY A 122 3.29 -9.56 3.09
CA GLY A 122 2.28 -9.97 2.12
C GLY A 122 2.84 -10.51 0.81
N MET A 123 3.87 -9.86 0.22
CA MET A 123 4.48 -10.34 -1.02
C MET A 123 5.19 -11.69 -0.81
N VAL A 124 5.91 -11.87 0.30
CA VAL A 124 6.58 -13.14 0.61
C VAL A 124 5.54 -14.24 0.82
N ARG A 125 4.47 -13.95 1.58
CA ARG A 125 3.35 -14.88 1.78
C ARG A 125 2.67 -15.27 0.46
N GLN A 126 2.45 -14.31 -0.44
CA GLN A 126 1.88 -14.58 -1.76
C GLN A 126 2.75 -15.54 -2.56
N TRP A 127 4.08 -15.36 -2.57
CA TRP A 127 5.01 -16.28 -3.22
C TRP A 127 4.98 -17.66 -2.58
N GLN A 128 4.97 -17.75 -1.26
CA GLN A 128 4.86 -19.03 -0.55
C GLN A 128 3.54 -19.74 -0.88
N THR A 129 2.46 -18.99 -1.05
CA THR A 129 1.17 -19.52 -1.47
C THR A 129 1.23 -20.09 -2.89
N LEU A 130 1.73 -19.31 -3.84
CA LEU A 130 1.63 -19.62 -5.27
C LEU A 130 2.69 -20.63 -5.74
N PHE A 131 3.91 -20.53 -5.20
CA PHE A 131 5.07 -21.25 -5.75
C PHE A 131 5.72 -22.24 -4.80
N TYR A 132 5.40 -22.18 -3.50
CA TYR A 132 6.05 -23.01 -2.48
C TYR A 132 5.08 -23.91 -1.70
N GLY A 133 3.93 -24.25 -2.30
CA GLY A 133 2.98 -25.22 -1.74
C GLY A 133 2.41 -24.81 -0.39
N LYS A 134 2.16 -23.50 -0.19
CA LYS A 134 1.63 -22.91 1.06
C LYS A 134 2.50 -23.19 2.30
N ARG A 135 3.80 -23.44 2.10
CA ARG A 135 4.76 -23.63 3.20
C ARG A 135 5.19 -22.29 3.75
N TYR A 136 4.38 -21.73 4.65
CA TYR A 136 4.62 -20.43 5.26
C TYR A 136 5.75 -20.50 6.28
N SER A 137 6.70 -19.57 6.20
CA SER A 137 7.80 -19.43 7.12
C SER A 137 8.13 -17.97 7.36
N ASN A 138 8.09 -17.56 8.63
CA ASN A 138 8.48 -16.20 9.10
C ASN A 138 7.78 -15.04 8.38
N THR A 139 6.55 -15.24 7.90
CA THR A 139 5.79 -14.21 7.19
C THR A 139 4.67 -13.58 7.99
N VAL A 140 4.29 -14.19 9.11
CA VAL A 140 3.23 -13.68 9.98
C VAL A 140 3.84 -12.75 11.03
N LEU A 141 3.34 -11.53 11.10
CA LEU A 141 3.78 -10.51 12.06
C LEU A 141 2.91 -10.63 13.32
N GLN A 142 3.29 -11.54 14.21
CA GLN A 142 2.51 -11.90 15.41
C GLN A 142 2.73 -10.98 16.62
N ASP A 143 3.16 -9.77 16.42
CA ASP A 143 3.26 -8.83 17.54
C ASP A 143 1.93 -8.11 17.80
N GLN A 144 1.88 -7.39 18.92
CA GLN A 144 0.72 -6.61 19.34
C GLN A 144 0.91 -5.11 19.07
N ALA A 145 1.75 -4.74 18.10
CA ALA A 145 1.98 -3.33 17.79
C ALA A 145 0.70 -2.69 17.24
N ASP A 146 0.20 -1.72 17.96
CA ASP A 146 -0.95 -0.90 17.56
C ASP A 146 -0.41 0.40 16.92
N PHE A 147 -0.46 0.47 15.59
CA PHE A 147 0.12 1.61 14.87
C PHE A 147 -0.60 2.93 15.10
N VAL A 148 -1.89 2.91 15.44
CA VAL A 148 -2.62 4.10 15.86
C VAL A 148 -2.03 4.64 17.16
N LYS A 149 -1.85 3.78 18.17
CA LYS A 149 -1.23 4.18 19.43
C LYS A 149 0.23 4.62 19.27
N VAL A 150 0.98 3.96 18.39
CA VAL A 150 2.36 4.38 18.07
C VAL A 150 2.36 5.79 17.47
N ALA A 151 1.48 6.06 16.51
CA ALA A 151 1.35 7.39 15.90
C ALA A 151 0.99 8.45 16.96
N GLU A 152 0.02 8.19 17.80
CA GLU A 152 -0.42 9.10 18.87
C GLU A 152 0.70 9.36 19.88
N ALA A 153 1.44 8.32 20.29
CA ALA A 153 2.59 8.45 21.19
C ALA A 153 3.72 9.29 20.60
N LEU A 154 3.86 9.31 19.27
CA LEU A 154 4.83 10.13 18.54
C LEU A 154 4.24 11.50 18.09
N GLY A 155 3.04 11.84 18.54
CA GLY A 155 2.39 13.14 18.30
C GLY A 155 1.74 13.29 16.92
N VAL A 156 1.43 12.18 16.24
CA VAL A 156 0.73 12.13 14.97
C VAL A 156 -0.66 11.55 15.17
N LYS A 157 -1.69 12.15 14.56
CA LYS A 157 -3.05 11.62 14.63
C LYS A 157 -3.14 10.25 13.96
N GLY A 158 -3.59 9.24 14.69
CA GLY A 158 -3.88 7.91 14.19
C GLY A 158 -5.36 7.73 13.86
N ILE A 159 -5.66 7.03 12.77
CA ILE A 159 -7.01 6.63 12.35
C ILE A 159 -6.98 5.17 11.97
N ARG A 160 -7.88 4.35 12.53
CA ARG A 160 -8.04 2.95 12.10
C ARG A 160 -9.20 2.82 11.15
N VAL A 161 -8.97 2.09 10.07
CA VAL A 161 -9.96 1.76 9.05
C VAL A 161 -10.07 0.24 8.95
N THR A 162 -11.28 -0.30 9.16
CA THR A 162 -11.56 -1.74 9.08
C THR A 162 -12.68 -2.05 8.09
N LYS A 163 -13.36 -1.01 7.60
CA LYS A 163 -14.46 -1.12 6.64
C LYS A 163 -14.22 -0.19 5.45
N LYS A 164 -14.64 -0.63 4.28
CA LYS A 164 -14.41 0.14 3.04
C LYS A 164 -15.03 1.55 3.08
N GLU A 165 -16.19 1.69 3.72
CA GLU A 165 -16.92 2.96 3.80
C GLU A 165 -16.16 4.03 4.62
N GLU A 166 -15.25 3.60 5.48
CA GLU A 166 -14.46 4.47 6.34
C GLU A 166 -13.26 5.09 5.61
N MET A 167 -12.80 4.46 4.50
CA MET A 167 -11.54 4.85 3.84
C MET A 167 -11.60 6.27 3.26
N GLY A 168 -12.61 6.58 2.47
CA GLY A 168 -12.76 7.91 1.88
C GLY A 168 -12.88 9.02 2.93
N PRO A 169 -13.75 8.90 3.95
CA PRO A 169 -13.80 9.83 5.08
C PRO A 169 -12.47 10.01 5.81
N ALA A 170 -11.72 8.93 6.07
CA ALA A 170 -10.43 8.99 6.75
C ALA A 170 -9.39 9.81 5.96
N ILE A 171 -9.30 9.59 4.64
CA ILE A 171 -8.40 10.36 3.77
C ILE A 171 -8.80 11.83 3.77
N ARG A 172 -10.08 12.16 3.58
CA ARG A 172 -10.55 13.56 3.60
C ARG A 172 -10.23 14.24 4.92
N ALA A 173 -10.52 13.60 6.04
CA ALA A 173 -10.21 14.15 7.36
C ALA A 173 -8.71 14.38 7.59
N ALA A 174 -7.86 13.49 7.06
CA ALA A 174 -6.41 13.67 7.11
C ALA A 174 -5.96 14.87 6.27
N ILE A 175 -6.45 15.03 5.05
CA ILE A 175 -6.14 16.16 4.15
C ILE A 175 -6.62 17.48 4.77
N GLU A 176 -7.86 17.56 5.22
CA GLU A 176 -8.47 18.76 5.79
C GLU A 176 -7.79 19.21 7.09
N SER A 177 -7.19 18.27 7.83
CA SER A 177 -6.46 18.61 9.06
C SER A 177 -5.24 19.50 8.81
N GLY A 178 -4.64 19.42 7.62
CA GLY A 178 -3.38 20.11 7.31
C GLY A 178 -2.20 19.69 8.21
N LYS A 179 -2.31 18.56 8.89
CA LYS A 179 -1.31 18.01 9.83
C LYS A 179 -0.89 16.62 9.43
N PRO A 180 0.26 16.13 9.93
CA PRO A 180 0.63 14.74 9.72
C PRO A 180 -0.42 13.79 10.31
N ALA A 181 -0.74 12.73 9.58
CA ALA A 181 -1.71 11.72 10.00
C ALA A 181 -1.27 10.33 9.57
N LEU A 182 -1.64 9.32 10.37
CA LEU A 182 -1.49 7.91 10.03
C LEU A 182 -2.87 7.28 9.88
N ILE A 183 -3.07 6.52 8.81
CA ILE A 183 -4.28 5.72 8.58
C ILE A 183 -3.86 4.25 8.54
N ASP A 184 -4.21 3.49 9.58
CA ASP A 184 -3.94 2.05 9.68
C ASP A 184 -5.13 1.28 9.10
N VAL A 185 -4.96 0.73 7.89
CA VAL A 185 -6.03 0.10 7.11
C VAL A 185 -5.87 -1.41 7.16
N TRP A 186 -6.79 -2.10 7.80
CA TRP A 186 -6.75 -3.55 7.96
C TRP A 186 -7.40 -4.25 6.77
N ILE A 187 -6.64 -5.11 6.11
CA ILE A 187 -7.11 -5.95 5.00
C ILE A 187 -6.83 -7.42 5.28
N ASP A 188 -7.41 -8.30 4.47
CA ASP A 188 -7.20 -9.75 4.58
C ASP A 188 -5.73 -10.11 4.32
N CYS A 189 -5.20 -11.07 5.10
CA CYS A 189 -3.81 -11.53 4.99
C CYS A 189 -3.54 -12.33 3.71
N ASP A 190 -4.56 -12.87 3.09
CA ASP A 190 -4.47 -13.65 1.85
C ASP A 190 -4.83 -12.85 0.59
N GLU A 191 -5.05 -11.53 0.72
CA GLU A 191 -5.21 -10.63 -0.42
C GLU A 191 -3.96 -10.70 -1.33
N LYS A 192 -4.19 -10.80 -2.64
CA LYS A 192 -3.12 -11.00 -3.62
C LYS A 192 -3.07 -9.89 -4.66
N VAL A 193 -1.88 -9.68 -5.18
CA VAL A 193 -1.66 -8.81 -6.34
C VAL A 193 -1.86 -9.63 -7.60
N PHE A 194 -2.79 -9.19 -8.45
CA PHE A 194 -3.01 -9.72 -9.79
C PHE A 194 -3.21 -8.57 -10.79
N PRO A 195 -2.92 -8.79 -12.09
CA PRO A 195 -2.29 -9.98 -12.67
C PRO A 195 -0.80 -10.10 -12.29
N MET A 196 -0.24 -11.29 -12.42
CA MET A 196 1.18 -11.59 -12.21
C MET A 196 1.81 -12.29 -13.41
N VAL A 197 3.12 -12.07 -13.60
CA VAL A 197 3.96 -12.87 -14.48
C VAL A 197 4.92 -13.68 -13.61
N PRO A 198 5.04 -15.01 -13.79
CA PRO A 198 6.02 -15.79 -13.04
C PRO A 198 7.45 -15.29 -13.28
N ALA A 199 8.30 -15.40 -12.27
CA ALA A 199 9.69 -14.93 -12.38
C ALA A 199 10.41 -15.68 -13.51
N GLY A 200 11.01 -14.92 -14.43
CA GLY A 200 11.72 -15.46 -15.60
C GLY A 200 10.84 -15.91 -16.77
N ALA A 201 9.51 -15.82 -16.62
CA ALA A 201 8.58 -16.14 -17.70
C ALA A 201 8.37 -14.94 -18.65
N PRO A 202 8.01 -15.17 -19.91
CA PRO A 202 7.62 -14.10 -20.82
C PRO A 202 6.29 -13.46 -20.39
N ILE A 203 6.02 -12.25 -20.89
CA ILE A 203 4.84 -11.48 -20.48
C ILE A 203 3.51 -12.16 -20.86
N GLU A 204 3.53 -13.01 -21.88
CA GLU A 204 2.39 -13.79 -22.36
C GLU A 204 1.90 -14.80 -21.30
N ASP A 205 2.78 -15.21 -20.38
CA ASP A 205 2.46 -16.14 -19.29
C ASP A 205 1.82 -15.43 -18.08
N VAL A 206 1.30 -14.22 -18.30
CA VAL A 206 0.54 -13.50 -17.28
C VAL A 206 -0.68 -14.31 -16.85
N PHE A 207 -0.94 -14.33 -15.55
CA PHE A 207 -2.09 -15.03 -14.97
C PHE A 207 -2.79 -14.18 -13.90
N ASP A 208 -4.06 -14.45 -13.69
CA ASP A 208 -4.87 -13.84 -12.64
C ASP A 208 -5.51 -14.89 -11.70
N ALA A 209 -6.42 -14.45 -10.85
CA ALA A 209 -7.11 -15.33 -9.89
C ALA A 209 -8.02 -16.36 -10.59
N GLU A 210 -8.63 -16.01 -11.73
CA GLU A 210 -9.51 -16.90 -12.49
C GLU A 210 -8.69 -18.03 -13.14
N ASP A 211 -7.50 -17.70 -13.65
CA ASP A 211 -6.59 -18.69 -14.25
C ASP A 211 -6.07 -19.69 -13.21
N LEU A 212 -5.83 -19.24 -11.98
CA LEU A 212 -5.46 -20.15 -10.89
C LEU A 212 -6.60 -21.08 -10.51
N ALA A 213 -7.82 -20.55 -10.42
CA ALA A 213 -8.99 -21.36 -10.07
C ALA A 213 -9.26 -22.46 -11.13
N LYS A 214 -9.06 -22.15 -12.41
CA LYS A 214 -9.16 -23.16 -13.49
C LYS A 214 -8.12 -24.26 -13.35
N LYS A 215 -6.84 -23.89 -13.09
CA LYS A 215 -5.75 -24.86 -12.92
C LYS A 215 -5.91 -25.74 -11.67
N GLU A 216 -6.60 -25.28 -10.64
CA GLU A 216 -6.91 -26.10 -9.46
C GLU A 216 -8.02 -27.13 -9.78
N GLN A 217 -9.04 -26.74 -10.54
CA GLN A 217 -10.12 -27.66 -10.98
C GLN A 217 -9.67 -28.75 -11.96
N GLU A 218 -8.61 -28.50 -12.74
CA GLU A 218 -8.05 -29.50 -13.67
C GLU A 218 -7.17 -30.57 -12.99
N LYS A 219 -6.86 -30.39 -11.70
CA LYS A 219 -6.02 -31.31 -10.92
C LYS A 219 -6.81 -32.29 -10.04
N ASP A 220 -8.10 -32.06 -9.89
CA ASP A 220 -9.05 -32.93 -9.20
C ASP A 220 -9.77 -33.85 -10.20
#